data_7e3d60a31dd8f3d078f9c2d451c574d3
#
_entry.id   7e3d60a31dd8f3d078f9c2d451c574d3
#
_cell.length_a   1.000
_cell.length_b   1.000
_cell.length_c   1.000
_cell.angle_alpha   90.00
_cell.angle_beta   90.00
_cell.angle_gamma   90.00
#
_symmetry.space_group_name_H-M   'P 1'
#
loop_
_entity.id
_entity.type
_entity.pdbx_description
1 polymer ?
#
loop_
_entity_poly.entity_id
_entity_poly.type
_entity_poly.pdbx_seq_one_letter_code
_entity_poly.pdbx_strand_id
1 'polypeptide(L)'
;MTFRIGPHEIGTGRCFVVAEAGVNHNGNAGTALLLIRAAKDAGADAVKFQRRTPHAILTRAAYDRPYEGPNSYGATYGAHREALELSDAAWRSVMDTAAKIGIPCFASAWDEASADSLIALGVPAFKVASADLTNTPLIDHMARMGVPLIVSTGMSALAEVDDAYAVIRATGCDQFAFLHCVSTYPAEPAMVNLRVMETLRQRYPGVPIGYSGHETGLAVSIAAAALGAAIIERHLTLNRAAKGPDHAASLEPDGLRRLIRDIRNVEAALGDGRKLLLYSERPVRARLAKSLVVAHDRPAGHVLDVTDLVAKSPGSAIAPRYRS
;
A
#
# COMPACT_ATOMS: atom_id res chain seq x y z
N MET A 1 -1.37 -17.53 1.77
CA MET A 1 -2.16 -17.17 2.98
C MET A 1 -3.09 -16.03 2.63
N THR A 2 -4.32 -16.06 3.13
CA THR A 2 -5.23 -14.91 3.13
C THR A 2 -5.73 -14.70 4.55
N PHE A 3 -6.03 -13.47 4.93
CA PHE A 3 -6.59 -13.14 6.23
C PHE A 3 -7.50 -11.91 6.12
N ARG A 4 -8.22 -11.57 7.19
CA ARG A 4 -9.20 -10.48 7.15
C ARG A 4 -8.82 -9.34 8.08
N ILE A 5 -9.06 -8.09 7.60
CA ILE A 5 -9.03 -6.87 8.41
C ILE A 5 -10.41 -6.21 8.26
N GLY A 6 -11.23 -6.31 9.29
CA GLY A 6 -12.63 -5.92 9.18
C GLY A 6 -13.36 -6.68 8.05
N PRO A 7 -14.04 -6.00 7.11
CA PRO A 7 -14.75 -6.65 6.00
C PRO A 7 -13.82 -7.06 4.85
N HIS A 8 -12.56 -6.67 4.84
CA HIS A 8 -11.64 -6.84 3.71
C HIS A 8 -10.80 -8.11 3.86
N GLU A 9 -10.65 -8.85 2.77
CA GLU A 9 -9.77 -10.00 2.66
C GLU A 9 -8.44 -9.59 2.02
N ILE A 10 -7.34 -9.90 2.67
CA ILE A 10 -5.98 -9.55 2.27
C ILE A 10 -5.34 -10.75 1.56
N GLY A 11 -4.65 -10.50 0.44
CA GLY A 11 -3.96 -11.55 -0.33
C GLY A 11 -4.79 -12.17 -1.47
N THR A 12 -5.94 -11.59 -1.83
CA THR A 12 -6.85 -12.08 -2.88
C THR A 12 -6.66 -11.43 -4.25
N GLY A 13 -5.63 -10.60 -4.40
CA GLY A 13 -5.36 -9.86 -5.65
C GLY A 13 -5.91 -8.43 -5.66
N ARG A 14 -6.87 -8.10 -4.80
CA ARG A 14 -7.29 -6.70 -4.57
C ARG A 14 -6.36 -6.06 -3.54
N CYS A 15 -5.78 -4.92 -3.90
CA CYS A 15 -4.91 -4.15 -3.02
C CYS A 15 -5.71 -3.47 -1.91
N PHE A 16 -5.31 -3.70 -0.66
CA PHE A 16 -5.86 -3.05 0.52
C PHE A 16 -5.14 -1.72 0.76
N VAL A 17 -5.84 -0.59 0.67
CA VAL A 17 -5.23 0.74 0.78
C VAL A 17 -5.45 1.31 2.16
N VAL A 18 -4.35 1.53 2.89
CA VAL A 18 -4.32 2.10 4.24
C VAL A 18 -3.94 3.58 4.18
N ALA A 19 -4.82 4.43 4.69
CA ALA A 19 -4.53 5.83 4.94
C ALA A 19 -3.83 5.97 6.30
N GLU A 20 -2.53 6.23 6.31
CA GLU A 20 -1.75 6.49 7.52
C GLU A 20 -1.95 7.92 7.98
N ALA A 21 -2.88 8.13 8.91
CA ALA A 21 -3.04 9.40 9.60
C ALA A 21 -1.85 9.68 10.54
N GLY A 22 -1.22 8.63 11.03
CA GLY A 22 0.00 8.68 11.82
C GLY A 22 -0.13 9.58 13.03
N VAL A 23 0.71 10.62 13.09
CA VAL A 23 0.66 11.70 14.08
C VAL A 23 0.20 13.04 13.49
N ASN A 24 -0.33 13.05 12.28
CA ASN A 24 -0.78 14.28 11.59
C ASN A 24 -2.01 14.96 12.26
N HIS A 25 -2.55 14.35 13.29
CA HIS A 25 -3.52 14.99 14.19
C HIS A 25 -2.87 15.94 15.20
N ASN A 26 -1.55 15.91 15.38
CA ASN A 26 -0.79 16.79 16.29
C ASN A 26 -1.35 16.80 17.74
N GLY A 27 -1.74 15.63 18.27
CA GLY A 27 -2.35 15.49 19.61
C GLY A 27 -3.81 15.95 19.70
N ASN A 28 -4.41 16.46 18.63
CA ASN A 28 -5.76 16.99 18.61
C ASN A 28 -6.79 15.93 18.17
N ALA A 29 -7.71 15.59 19.07
CA ALA A 29 -8.78 14.62 18.80
C ALA A 29 -9.69 15.05 17.63
N GLY A 30 -10.06 16.32 17.54
CA GLY A 30 -10.92 16.83 16.46
C GLY A 30 -10.25 16.64 15.09
N THR A 31 -8.97 16.92 14.98
CA THR A 31 -8.19 16.68 13.76
C THR A 31 -8.09 15.18 13.43
N ALA A 32 -7.92 14.31 14.43
CA ALA A 32 -7.95 12.87 14.21
C ALA A 32 -9.28 12.40 13.60
N LEU A 33 -10.42 12.90 14.11
CA LEU A 33 -11.74 12.59 13.57
C LEU A 33 -11.93 13.10 12.14
N LEU A 34 -11.38 14.26 11.80
CA LEU A 34 -11.40 14.78 10.42
C LEU A 34 -10.56 13.91 9.48
N LEU A 35 -9.39 13.44 9.92
CA LEU A 35 -8.55 12.52 9.14
C LEU A 35 -9.25 11.18 8.86
N ILE A 36 -10.01 10.63 9.82
CA ILE A 36 -10.81 9.42 9.60
C ILE A 36 -11.86 9.64 8.49
N ARG A 37 -12.59 10.77 8.55
CA ARG A 37 -13.56 11.12 7.51
C ARG A 37 -12.90 11.31 6.15
N ALA A 38 -11.80 12.05 6.11
CA ALA A 38 -11.03 12.27 4.88
C ALA A 38 -10.53 10.96 4.26
N ALA A 39 -10.05 10.01 5.06
CA ALA A 39 -9.67 8.68 4.61
C ALA A 39 -10.85 7.91 3.99
N LYS A 40 -12.00 7.90 4.67
CA LYS A 40 -13.24 7.26 4.18
C LYS A 40 -13.72 7.89 2.88
N ASP A 41 -13.81 9.22 2.82
CA ASP A 41 -14.28 9.96 1.65
C ASP A 41 -13.34 9.84 0.45
N ALA A 42 -12.05 9.64 0.70
CA ALA A 42 -11.07 9.31 -0.35
C ALA A 42 -11.19 7.87 -0.86
N GLY A 43 -11.93 7.00 -0.17
CA GLY A 43 -12.15 5.60 -0.54
C GLY A 43 -11.10 4.63 0.02
N ALA A 44 -10.34 5.02 1.06
CA ALA A 44 -9.41 4.12 1.73
C ALA A 44 -10.13 2.92 2.36
N ASP A 45 -9.48 1.78 2.34
CA ASP A 45 -10.00 0.55 2.91
C ASP A 45 -9.84 0.52 4.44
N ALA A 46 -8.86 1.27 4.97
CA ALA A 46 -8.64 1.48 6.40
C ALA A 46 -7.96 2.82 6.69
N VAL A 47 -8.08 3.29 7.92
CA VAL A 47 -7.28 4.39 8.47
C VAL A 47 -6.39 3.87 9.58
N LYS A 48 -5.14 4.36 9.64
CA LYS A 48 -4.18 3.95 10.65
C LYS A 48 -3.61 5.16 11.41
N PHE A 49 -3.38 4.97 12.70
CA PHE A 49 -2.73 5.90 13.60
C PHE A 49 -1.47 5.29 14.22
N GLN A 50 -0.88 5.98 15.17
CA GLN A 50 0.24 5.50 15.98
C GLN A 50 -0.10 5.72 17.45
N ARG A 51 0.25 4.74 18.31
CA ARG A 51 0.13 4.84 19.76
C ARG A 51 1.44 4.43 20.40
N ARG A 52 1.93 5.26 21.27
CA ARG A 52 3.18 5.02 21.99
C ARG A 52 3.13 5.65 23.38
N THR A 53 3.96 5.10 24.26
CA THR A 53 4.25 5.66 25.58
C THR A 53 5.68 6.21 25.55
N PRO A 54 5.90 7.52 25.36
CA PRO A 54 7.25 8.07 25.10
C PRO A 54 8.30 7.67 26.12
N HIS A 55 7.97 7.61 27.42
CA HIS A 55 8.94 7.19 28.43
C HIS A 55 9.26 5.69 28.37
N ALA A 56 8.39 4.84 27.81
CA ALA A 56 8.65 3.42 27.67
C ALA A 56 9.61 3.11 26.51
N ILE A 57 9.60 3.94 25.47
CA ILE A 57 10.36 3.72 24.25
C ILE A 57 11.63 4.57 24.13
N LEU A 58 11.84 5.54 25.01
CA LEU A 58 13.00 6.44 24.97
C LEU A 58 13.86 6.25 26.21
N THR A 59 15.17 6.16 26.02
CA THR A 59 16.10 6.30 27.14
C THR A 59 15.99 7.72 27.71
N ARG A 60 16.37 7.91 28.99
CA ARG A 60 16.36 9.22 29.61
C ARG A 60 17.12 10.27 28.80
N ALA A 61 18.31 9.92 28.31
CA ALA A 61 19.12 10.82 27.48
C ALA A 61 18.44 11.19 26.15
N ALA A 62 17.75 10.25 25.51
CA ALA A 62 17.00 10.53 24.29
C ALA A 62 15.75 11.38 24.56
N TYR A 63 15.07 11.13 25.68
CA TYR A 63 13.88 11.87 26.10
C TYR A 63 14.22 13.34 26.43
N ASP A 64 15.27 13.57 27.21
CA ASP A 64 15.70 14.90 27.67
C ASP A 64 16.49 15.68 26.57
N ARG A 65 16.84 15.05 25.45
CA ARG A 65 17.58 15.70 24.37
C ARG A 65 16.82 16.92 23.84
N PRO A 66 17.46 18.13 23.76
CA PRO A 66 16.85 19.30 23.13
C PRO A 66 16.32 18.99 21.73
N TYR A 67 15.13 19.47 21.43
CA TYR A 67 14.50 19.28 20.14
C TYR A 67 13.94 20.61 19.62
N GLU A 68 14.77 21.27 18.83
CA GLU A 68 14.49 22.59 18.29
C GLU A 68 14.21 22.49 16.78
N GLY A 69 13.34 23.35 16.27
CA GLY A 69 13.03 23.44 14.87
C GLY A 69 11.56 23.75 14.60
N PRO A 70 11.20 24.02 13.34
CA PRO A 70 9.84 24.47 12.98
C PRO A 70 8.76 23.44 13.30
N ASN A 71 9.12 22.16 13.35
CA ASN A 71 8.19 21.06 13.61
C ASN A 71 8.17 20.61 15.07
N SER A 72 8.88 21.32 15.99
CA SER A 72 8.91 20.96 17.40
C SER A 72 7.63 21.38 18.14
N TYR A 73 7.08 20.45 18.95
CA TYR A 73 5.95 20.67 19.86
C TYR A 73 6.39 20.68 21.33
N GLY A 74 7.69 20.68 21.62
CA GLY A 74 8.23 20.73 22.98
C GLY A 74 9.70 21.08 22.98
N ALA A 75 10.23 21.48 24.15
CA ALA A 75 11.65 21.85 24.29
C ALA A 75 12.57 20.63 24.20
N THR A 76 12.08 19.43 24.51
CA THR A 76 12.83 18.17 24.40
C THR A 76 12.15 17.22 23.45
N TYR A 77 12.89 16.20 22.98
CA TYR A 77 12.35 15.19 22.10
C TYR A 77 11.20 14.38 22.76
N GLY A 78 11.32 14.08 24.06
CA GLY A 78 10.25 13.44 24.83
C GLY A 78 9.00 14.31 24.90
N ALA A 79 9.14 15.58 25.28
CA ALA A 79 8.01 16.51 25.35
C ALA A 79 7.33 16.70 23.97
N HIS A 80 8.13 16.75 22.89
CA HIS A 80 7.60 16.77 21.53
C HIS A 80 6.77 15.51 21.23
N ARG A 81 7.27 14.33 21.59
CA ARG A 81 6.55 13.07 21.36
C ARG A 81 5.26 12.99 22.16
N GLU A 82 5.27 13.42 23.44
CA GLU A 82 4.08 13.46 24.28
C GLU A 82 3.00 14.39 23.75
N ALA A 83 3.38 15.56 23.26
CA ALA A 83 2.45 16.51 22.67
C ALA A 83 1.72 15.97 21.41
N LEU A 84 2.28 14.95 20.77
CA LEU A 84 1.69 14.31 19.59
C LEU A 84 0.82 13.09 19.94
N GLU A 85 0.75 12.65 21.20
CA GLU A 85 -0.06 11.49 21.57
C GLU A 85 -1.52 11.88 21.84
N LEU A 86 -2.42 10.97 21.49
CA LEU A 86 -3.84 11.09 21.83
C LEU A 86 -4.10 10.53 23.24
N SER A 87 -4.93 11.21 24.00
CA SER A 87 -5.41 10.68 25.28
C SER A 87 -6.30 9.44 25.08
N ASP A 88 -6.49 8.64 26.14
CA ASP A 88 -7.38 7.47 26.09
C ASP A 88 -8.83 7.83 25.73
N ALA A 89 -9.30 8.99 26.16
CA ALA A 89 -10.62 9.48 25.79
C ALA A 89 -10.71 9.81 24.29
N ALA A 90 -9.63 10.39 23.72
CA ALA A 90 -9.54 10.66 22.29
C ALA A 90 -9.47 9.35 21.49
N TRP A 91 -8.73 8.34 21.96
CA TRP A 91 -8.67 7.02 21.31
C TRP A 91 -10.04 6.36 21.25
N ARG A 92 -10.83 6.38 22.35
CA ARG A 92 -12.22 5.89 22.32
C ARG A 92 -13.06 6.62 21.27
N SER A 93 -12.96 7.96 21.21
CA SER A 93 -13.68 8.76 20.21
C SER A 93 -13.25 8.45 18.76
N VAL A 94 -11.95 8.15 18.53
CA VAL A 94 -11.41 7.73 17.25
C VAL A 94 -12.03 6.39 16.83
N MET A 95 -12.00 5.38 17.69
CA MET A 95 -12.54 4.04 17.39
C MET A 95 -14.05 4.07 17.18
N ASP A 96 -14.79 4.79 18.04
CA ASP A 96 -16.24 4.97 17.89
C ASP A 96 -16.61 5.67 16.58
N THR A 97 -15.86 6.69 16.19
CA THR A 97 -16.11 7.41 14.93
C THR A 97 -15.83 6.54 13.74
N ALA A 98 -14.70 5.82 13.74
CA ALA A 98 -14.36 4.90 12.66
C ALA A 98 -15.41 3.80 12.50
N ALA A 99 -15.89 3.23 13.61
CA ALA A 99 -16.97 2.24 13.60
C ALA A 99 -18.29 2.81 13.04
N LYS A 100 -18.69 4.02 13.46
CA LYS A 100 -19.92 4.69 12.99
C LYS A 100 -19.91 4.95 11.49
N ILE A 101 -18.78 5.34 10.91
CA ILE A 101 -18.67 5.61 9.47
C ILE A 101 -18.26 4.38 8.65
N GLY A 102 -18.01 3.24 9.32
CA GLY A 102 -17.75 1.97 8.67
C GLY A 102 -16.38 1.92 7.96
N ILE A 103 -15.32 2.39 8.61
CA ILE A 103 -13.94 2.22 8.15
C ILE A 103 -13.12 1.51 9.22
N PRO A 104 -12.44 0.40 8.91
CA PRO A 104 -11.47 -0.22 9.82
C PRO A 104 -10.44 0.78 10.30
N CYS A 105 -10.22 0.85 11.62
CA CYS A 105 -9.24 1.71 12.26
C CYS A 105 -8.32 0.88 13.13
N PHE A 106 -7.02 1.03 12.95
CA PHE A 106 -6.00 0.35 13.75
C PHE A 106 -4.79 1.25 13.95
N ALA A 107 -3.75 0.76 14.62
CA ALA A 107 -2.58 1.59 14.89
C ALA A 107 -1.27 0.80 14.89
N SER A 108 -0.17 1.53 14.71
CA SER A 108 1.15 1.05 15.12
C SER A 108 1.24 1.15 16.64
N ALA A 109 1.46 0.02 17.31
CA ALA A 109 1.85 -0.01 18.71
C ALA A 109 3.38 0.04 18.81
N TRP A 110 3.92 0.94 19.63
CA TRP A 110 5.35 1.13 19.79
C TRP A 110 5.89 0.56 21.10
N ASP A 111 5.01 0.05 21.96
CA ASP A 111 5.30 -0.61 23.21
C ASP A 111 4.18 -1.58 23.56
N GLU A 112 4.45 -2.52 24.49
CA GLU A 112 3.49 -3.56 24.88
C GLU A 112 2.22 -2.96 25.52
N ALA A 113 2.35 -1.94 26.40
CA ALA A 113 1.21 -1.29 27.03
C ALA A 113 0.31 -0.59 26.00
N SER A 114 0.90 -0.01 24.95
CA SER A 114 0.16 0.53 23.80
C SER A 114 -0.58 -0.56 23.04
N ALA A 115 0.03 -1.73 22.81
CA ALA A 115 -0.62 -2.88 22.19
C ALA A 115 -1.80 -3.40 23.04
N ASP A 116 -1.59 -3.58 24.36
CA ASP A 116 -2.64 -4.01 25.28
C ASP A 116 -3.84 -3.04 25.28
N SER A 117 -3.56 -1.76 25.27
CA SER A 117 -4.59 -0.72 25.21
C SER A 117 -5.36 -0.74 23.89
N LEU A 118 -4.68 -0.94 22.75
CA LEU A 118 -5.31 -1.00 21.43
C LEU A 118 -6.18 -2.25 21.28
N ILE A 119 -5.73 -3.42 21.75
CA ILE A 119 -6.56 -4.64 21.69
C ILE A 119 -7.80 -4.50 22.58
N ALA A 120 -7.69 -3.84 23.76
CA ALA A 120 -8.83 -3.54 24.61
C ALA A 120 -9.84 -2.59 23.95
N LEU A 121 -9.41 -1.76 22.99
CA LEU A 121 -10.25 -0.90 22.16
C LEU A 121 -10.87 -1.64 20.96
N GLY A 122 -10.51 -2.90 20.72
CA GLY A 122 -11.07 -3.72 19.65
C GLY A 122 -10.48 -3.42 18.27
N VAL A 123 -9.20 -3.07 18.17
CA VAL A 123 -8.56 -2.87 16.85
C VAL A 123 -8.61 -4.17 16.01
N PRO A 124 -8.91 -4.09 14.70
CA PRO A 124 -9.02 -5.27 13.84
C PRO A 124 -7.67 -5.80 13.35
N ALA A 125 -6.56 -5.12 13.62
CA ALA A 125 -5.20 -5.49 13.24
C ALA A 125 -4.18 -4.65 14.02
N PHE A 126 -2.92 -5.11 14.04
CA PHE A 126 -1.78 -4.32 14.48
C PHE A 126 -0.86 -3.95 13.32
N LYS A 127 -0.16 -2.85 13.48
CA LYS A 127 0.97 -2.47 12.65
C LYS A 127 2.25 -2.49 13.47
N VAL A 128 3.28 -3.19 12.96
CA VAL A 128 4.65 -3.08 13.42
C VAL A 128 5.35 -2.03 12.56
N ALA A 129 5.77 -0.93 13.16
CA ALA A 129 6.52 0.11 12.47
C ALA A 129 7.91 -0.42 12.05
N SER A 130 8.52 0.17 11.00
CA SER A 130 9.88 -0.22 10.59
C SER A 130 10.91 -0.10 11.71
N ALA A 131 10.74 0.86 12.62
CA ALA A 131 11.63 1.04 13.77
C ALA A 131 11.60 -0.13 14.76
N ASP A 132 10.51 -0.90 14.77
CA ASP A 132 10.30 -2.03 15.68
C ASP A 132 10.45 -3.40 15.00
N LEU A 133 10.93 -3.46 13.76
CA LEU A 133 11.14 -4.75 13.10
C LEU A 133 12.12 -5.65 13.86
N THR A 134 13.15 -5.05 14.46
CA THR A 134 14.15 -5.76 15.30
C THR A 134 13.73 -5.89 16.75
N ASN A 135 12.60 -5.30 17.15
CA ASN A 135 12.02 -5.41 18.49
C ASN A 135 11.20 -6.71 18.59
N THR A 136 11.90 -7.84 18.52
CA THR A 136 11.27 -9.16 18.50
C THR A 136 10.41 -9.47 19.73
N PRO A 137 10.69 -8.96 20.96
CA PRO A 137 9.77 -9.11 22.10
C PRO A 137 8.40 -8.46 21.83
N LEU A 138 8.36 -7.24 21.31
CA LEU A 138 7.11 -6.55 20.97
C LEU A 138 6.35 -7.28 19.85
N ILE A 139 7.06 -7.79 18.85
CA ILE A 139 6.46 -8.59 17.76
C ILE A 139 5.83 -9.87 18.33
N ASP A 140 6.54 -10.60 19.19
CA ASP A 140 6.02 -11.82 19.85
C ASP A 140 4.76 -11.51 20.67
N HIS A 141 4.79 -10.43 21.46
CA HIS A 141 3.66 -9.98 22.25
C HIS A 141 2.43 -9.71 21.39
N MET A 142 2.54 -8.88 20.32
CA MET A 142 1.44 -8.59 19.43
C MET A 142 0.95 -9.81 18.63
N ALA A 143 1.87 -10.68 18.21
CA ALA A 143 1.52 -11.87 17.43
C ALA A 143 0.64 -12.87 18.21
N ARG A 144 0.74 -12.86 19.55
CA ARG A 144 -0.10 -13.69 20.45
C ARG A 144 -1.48 -13.13 20.73
N MET A 145 -1.77 -11.89 20.32
CA MET A 145 -3.05 -11.22 20.64
C MET A 145 -4.22 -11.64 19.71
N GLY A 146 -3.98 -12.52 18.72
CA GLY A 146 -5.04 -13.14 17.92
C GLY A 146 -5.66 -12.23 16.85
N VAL A 147 -5.03 -11.09 16.53
CA VAL A 147 -5.42 -10.23 15.41
C VAL A 147 -4.29 -10.15 14.38
N PRO A 148 -4.60 -9.88 13.11
CA PRO A 148 -3.60 -9.79 12.05
C PRO A 148 -2.50 -8.78 12.32
N LEU A 149 -1.27 -9.07 11.82
CA LEU A 149 -0.12 -8.18 11.86
C LEU A 149 0.22 -7.65 10.47
N ILE A 150 0.50 -6.35 10.37
CA ILE A 150 1.12 -5.73 9.20
C ILE A 150 2.50 -5.24 9.61
N VAL A 151 3.57 -5.76 9.03
CA VAL A 151 4.94 -5.51 9.45
C VAL A 151 5.72 -4.79 8.36
N SER A 152 6.17 -3.56 8.64
CA SER A 152 7.03 -2.81 7.71
C SER A 152 8.50 -3.17 7.89
N THR A 153 9.24 -3.25 6.75
CA THR A 153 10.62 -3.75 6.70
C THR A 153 11.66 -2.67 6.39
N GLY A 154 11.32 -1.39 6.60
CA GLY A 154 12.27 -0.28 6.42
C GLY A 154 13.38 -0.30 7.46
N MET A 155 14.52 0.34 7.15
CA MET A 155 15.72 0.42 8.02
C MET A 155 16.33 -0.93 8.38
N SER A 156 16.01 -2.01 7.67
CA SER A 156 16.42 -3.36 8.03
C SER A 156 16.97 -4.12 6.83
N ALA A 157 17.92 -5.00 7.11
CA ALA A 157 18.41 -5.97 6.16
C ALA A 157 17.52 -7.22 6.12
N LEU A 158 17.66 -8.05 5.08
CA LEU A 158 16.82 -9.23 4.89
C LEU A 158 16.94 -10.24 6.05
N ALA A 159 18.11 -10.35 6.68
CA ALA A 159 18.33 -11.23 7.84
C ALA A 159 17.45 -10.81 9.04
N GLU A 160 17.26 -9.51 9.25
CA GLU A 160 16.40 -8.99 10.34
C GLU A 160 14.91 -9.24 10.05
N VAL A 161 14.54 -9.26 8.77
CA VAL A 161 13.18 -9.68 8.36
C VAL A 161 12.99 -11.18 8.59
N ASP A 162 14.04 -12.01 8.38
CA ASP A 162 14.02 -13.43 8.72
C ASP A 162 13.79 -13.66 10.21
N ASP A 163 14.46 -12.90 11.07
CA ASP A 163 14.29 -12.99 12.51
C ASP A 163 12.84 -12.65 12.92
N ALA A 164 12.30 -11.54 12.41
CA ALA A 164 10.90 -11.17 12.64
C ALA A 164 9.92 -12.25 12.13
N TYR A 165 10.17 -12.80 10.94
CA TYR A 165 9.37 -13.91 10.40
C TYR A 165 9.40 -15.13 11.31
N ALA A 166 10.59 -15.53 11.77
CA ALA A 166 10.75 -16.68 12.65
C ALA A 166 10.00 -16.50 13.98
N VAL A 167 10.09 -15.31 14.58
CA VAL A 167 9.36 -14.97 15.81
C VAL A 167 7.84 -15.06 15.59
N ILE A 168 7.29 -14.41 14.57
CA ILE A 168 5.87 -14.46 14.26
C ILE A 168 5.40 -15.91 14.06
N ARG A 169 6.15 -16.70 13.28
CA ARG A 169 5.78 -18.11 13.04
C ARG A 169 5.85 -18.98 14.29
N ALA A 170 6.79 -18.70 15.20
CA ALA A 170 6.92 -19.43 16.46
C ALA A 170 5.72 -19.23 17.40
N THR A 171 4.99 -18.10 17.28
CA THR A 171 3.74 -17.87 18.05
C THR A 171 2.54 -18.66 17.51
N GLY A 172 2.65 -19.26 16.33
CA GLY A 172 1.52 -19.87 15.61
C GLY A 172 0.68 -18.86 14.81
N CYS A 173 1.05 -17.58 14.78
CA CYS A 173 0.36 -16.57 13.99
C CYS A 173 0.58 -16.86 12.48
N ASP A 174 -0.52 -16.97 11.73
CA ASP A 174 -0.55 -17.15 10.28
C ASP A 174 -1.21 -15.97 9.55
N GLN A 175 -1.70 -14.98 10.29
CA GLN A 175 -2.39 -13.80 9.77
C GLN A 175 -1.47 -12.59 9.80
N PHE A 176 -0.52 -12.51 8.87
CA PHE A 176 0.38 -11.36 8.78
C PHE A 176 0.80 -11.07 7.34
N ALA A 177 1.27 -9.83 7.13
CA ALA A 177 1.82 -9.36 5.86
C ALA A 177 3.10 -8.56 6.11
N PHE A 178 4.04 -8.62 5.15
CA PHE A 178 5.20 -7.73 5.12
C PHE A 178 4.97 -6.57 4.14
N LEU A 179 5.37 -5.36 4.55
CA LEU A 179 5.41 -4.21 3.65
C LEU A 179 6.86 -3.83 3.37
N HIS A 180 7.25 -3.88 2.10
CA HIS A 180 8.48 -3.22 1.69
C HIS A 180 8.37 -1.72 1.97
N CYS A 181 9.41 -1.15 2.56
CA CYS A 181 9.41 0.24 3.00
C CYS A 181 10.82 0.82 2.95
N VAL A 182 10.93 2.10 2.59
CA VAL A 182 12.14 2.90 2.74
C VAL A 182 11.82 4.06 3.68
N SER A 183 12.50 4.11 4.83
CA SER A 183 12.18 5.02 5.94
C SER A 183 12.96 6.34 5.84
N THR A 184 12.97 6.97 4.66
CA THR A 184 13.40 8.35 4.45
C THR A 184 12.19 9.20 4.04
N TYR A 185 12.12 10.46 4.50
CA TYR A 185 10.94 11.31 4.36
C TYR A 185 11.31 12.69 3.74
N PRO A 186 11.08 12.87 2.41
CA PRO A 186 10.57 11.91 1.44
C PRO A 186 11.63 10.89 1.01
N ALA A 187 11.17 9.73 0.50
CA ALA A 187 12.03 8.75 -0.15
C ALA A 187 12.26 9.12 -1.62
N GLU A 188 13.52 9.12 -2.04
CA GLU A 188 13.87 9.32 -3.44
C GLU A 188 13.49 8.08 -4.27
N PRO A 189 12.83 8.20 -5.42
CA PRO A 189 12.37 7.06 -6.21
C PRO A 189 13.47 6.06 -6.56
N ALA A 190 14.70 6.51 -6.82
CA ALA A 190 15.84 5.66 -7.13
C ALA A 190 16.25 4.75 -5.95
N MET A 191 15.89 5.11 -4.73
CA MET A 191 16.21 4.35 -3.51
C MET A 191 15.12 3.36 -3.10
N VAL A 192 13.91 3.47 -3.69
CA VAL A 192 12.76 2.64 -3.28
C VAL A 192 12.96 1.16 -3.60
N ASN A 193 13.51 0.81 -4.75
CA ASN A 193 13.78 -0.57 -5.17
C ASN A 193 12.56 -1.51 -5.02
N LEU A 194 11.48 -1.23 -5.73
CA LEU A 194 10.24 -2.03 -5.68
C LEU A 194 10.44 -3.53 -5.97
N ARG A 195 11.55 -3.92 -6.62
CA ARG A 195 11.89 -5.34 -6.86
C ARG A 195 12.10 -6.13 -5.56
N VAL A 196 12.37 -5.47 -4.44
CA VAL A 196 12.43 -6.11 -3.12
C VAL A 196 11.13 -6.81 -2.77
N MET A 197 9.98 -6.32 -3.25
CA MET A 197 8.70 -7.00 -3.05
C MET A 197 8.70 -8.41 -3.64
N GLU A 198 9.35 -8.61 -4.79
CA GLU A 198 9.50 -9.93 -5.40
C GLU A 198 10.46 -10.81 -4.59
N THR A 199 11.57 -10.26 -4.12
CA THR A 199 12.51 -10.95 -3.22
C THR A 199 11.79 -11.45 -1.96
N LEU A 200 10.95 -10.60 -1.34
CA LEU A 200 10.17 -10.99 -0.16
C LEU A 200 9.15 -12.09 -0.47
N ARG A 201 8.46 -12.03 -1.63
CA ARG A 201 7.52 -13.10 -2.04
C ARG A 201 8.20 -14.45 -2.22
N GLN A 202 9.37 -14.45 -2.84
CA GLN A 202 10.15 -15.67 -3.05
C GLN A 202 10.68 -16.23 -1.73
N ARG A 203 11.08 -15.34 -0.81
CA ARG A 203 11.64 -15.76 0.48
C ARG A 203 10.59 -16.23 1.47
N TYR A 204 9.39 -15.62 1.47
CA TYR A 204 8.29 -15.95 2.38
C TYR A 204 7.05 -16.42 1.61
N PRO A 205 7.08 -17.62 1.02
CA PRO A 205 5.98 -18.12 0.20
C PRO A 205 4.65 -18.13 0.96
N GLY A 206 3.63 -17.57 0.33
CA GLY A 206 2.29 -17.49 0.91
C GLY A 206 2.03 -16.30 1.81
N VAL A 207 3.06 -15.54 2.25
CA VAL A 207 2.87 -14.30 3.01
C VAL A 207 2.49 -13.17 2.03
N PRO A 208 1.38 -12.44 2.25
CA PRO A 208 1.04 -11.27 1.47
C PRO A 208 2.12 -10.20 1.59
N ILE A 209 2.61 -9.69 0.45
CA ILE A 209 3.63 -8.64 0.41
C ILE A 209 2.98 -7.35 -0.10
N GLY A 210 3.20 -6.26 0.62
CA GLY A 210 2.74 -4.92 0.28
C GLY A 210 3.86 -3.90 0.21
N TYR A 211 3.47 -2.63 0.16
CA TYR A 211 4.38 -1.49 0.09
C TYR A 211 3.89 -0.36 1.01
N SER A 212 4.80 0.20 1.81
CA SER A 212 4.58 1.39 2.61
C SER A 212 5.46 2.53 2.06
N GLY A 213 4.82 3.52 1.45
CA GLY A 213 5.51 4.53 0.64
C GLY A 213 5.62 5.89 1.31
N HIS A 214 6.84 6.47 1.23
CA HIS A 214 7.16 7.82 1.72
C HIS A 214 7.66 8.73 0.58
N GLU A 215 7.57 8.28 -0.65
CA GLU A 215 7.94 9.04 -1.84
C GLU A 215 6.96 10.18 -2.14
N THR A 216 7.44 11.20 -2.85
CA THR A 216 6.59 12.26 -3.38
C THR A 216 5.81 11.75 -4.60
N GLY A 217 4.53 12.10 -4.70
CA GLY A 217 3.68 11.71 -5.81
C GLY A 217 3.00 10.34 -5.64
N LEU A 218 2.49 9.76 -6.73
CA LEU A 218 1.63 8.57 -6.72
C LEU A 218 2.21 7.41 -7.52
N ALA A 219 3.12 7.69 -8.46
CA ALA A 219 3.57 6.74 -9.48
C ALA A 219 4.18 5.46 -8.89
N VAL A 220 5.02 5.59 -7.85
CA VAL A 220 5.70 4.45 -7.22
C VAL A 220 4.68 3.53 -6.52
N SER A 221 3.74 4.11 -5.77
CA SER A 221 2.67 3.35 -5.10
C SER A 221 1.74 2.64 -6.11
N ILE A 222 1.42 3.29 -7.24
CA ILE A 222 0.64 2.67 -8.33
C ILE A 222 1.45 1.52 -8.97
N ALA A 223 2.74 1.72 -9.21
CA ALA A 223 3.63 0.67 -9.71
C ALA A 223 3.73 -0.50 -8.73
N ALA A 224 3.79 -0.26 -7.42
CA ALA A 224 3.77 -1.32 -6.41
C ALA A 224 2.46 -2.14 -6.48
N ALA A 225 1.31 -1.49 -6.67
CA ALA A 225 0.03 -2.17 -6.87
C ALA A 225 0.04 -3.02 -8.15
N ALA A 226 0.57 -2.50 -9.28
CA ALA A 226 0.74 -3.23 -10.53
C ALA A 226 1.68 -4.45 -10.38
N LEU A 227 2.67 -4.35 -9.51
CA LEU A 227 3.56 -5.45 -9.13
C LEU A 227 2.92 -6.41 -8.11
N GLY A 228 1.63 -6.28 -7.82
CA GLY A 228 0.87 -7.18 -6.96
C GLY A 228 1.04 -6.91 -5.45
N ALA A 229 1.23 -5.65 -5.04
CA ALA A 229 1.15 -5.30 -3.63
C ALA A 229 -0.21 -5.67 -3.05
N ALA A 230 -0.23 -6.50 -2.01
CA ALA A 230 -1.45 -6.86 -1.31
C ALA A 230 -1.98 -5.70 -0.45
N ILE A 231 -1.08 -4.84 0.03
CA ILE A 231 -1.37 -3.67 0.86
C ILE A 231 -0.54 -2.50 0.35
N ILE A 232 -1.15 -1.32 0.22
CA ILE A 232 -0.47 -0.04 0.02
C ILE A 232 -0.78 0.85 1.22
N GLU A 233 0.27 1.34 1.89
CA GLU A 233 0.15 2.30 2.99
C GLU A 233 0.75 3.63 2.56
N ARG A 234 -0.01 4.73 2.73
CA ARG A 234 0.45 6.10 2.46
C ARG A 234 -0.02 7.06 3.54
N HIS A 235 0.87 7.95 3.97
CA HIS A 235 0.53 9.01 4.91
C HIS A 235 -0.55 9.93 4.36
N LEU A 236 -1.51 10.30 5.24
CA LEU A 236 -2.61 11.22 4.98
C LEU A 236 -2.49 12.45 5.89
N THR A 237 -2.66 13.62 5.31
CA THR A 237 -2.81 14.90 6.04
C THR A 237 -3.96 15.71 5.48
N LEU A 238 -4.51 16.61 6.29
CA LEU A 238 -5.45 17.62 5.81
C LEU A 238 -4.75 18.81 5.13
N ASN A 239 -3.48 19.06 5.47
CA ASN A 239 -2.69 20.15 4.92
C ASN A 239 -1.20 19.82 5.01
N ARG A 240 -0.53 19.71 3.87
CA ARG A 240 0.91 19.41 3.77
C ARG A 240 1.80 20.51 4.33
N ALA A 241 1.32 21.74 4.39
CA ALA A 241 2.03 22.88 4.96
C ALA A 241 1.85 23.04 6.48
N ALA A 242 1.06 22.15 7.11
CA ALA A 242 0.86 22.19 8.55
C ALA A 242 2.16 21.87 9.30
N LYS A 243 2.29 22.40 10.52
CA LYS A 243 3.38 22.09 11.42
C LYS A 243 3.30 20.62 11.86
N GLY A 244 4.40 19.88 11.72
CA GLY A 244 4.52 18.49 12.15
C GLY A 244 5.51 17.70 11.31
N PRO A 245 5.97 16.54 11.79
CA PRO A 245 7.04 15.79 11.16
C PRO A 245 6.65 15.14 9.84
N ASP A 246 5.37 14.71 9.67
CA ASP A 246 4.95 13.82 8.60
C ASP A 246 4.15 14.53 7.50
N HIS A 247 3.66 15.76 7.75
CA HIS A 247 2.75 16.45 6.83
C HIS A 247 3.33 16.65 5.43
N ALA A 248 4.59 17.06 5.32
CA ALA A 248 5.24 17.38 4.04
C ALA A 248 5.33 16.17 3.09
N ALA A 249 5.52 14.96 3.64
CA ALA A 249 5.61 13.71 2.89
C ALA A 249 4.24 13.03 2.68
N SER A 250 3.18 13.55 3.31
CA SER A 250 1.83 12.98 3.26
C SER A 250 1.07 13.36 2.00
N LEU A 251 0.05 12.57 1.67
CA LEU A 251 -0.95 12.93 0.67
C LEU A 251 -2.08 13.74 1.33
N GLU A 252 -2.58 14.73 0.64
CA GLU A 252 -3.88 15.35 0.97
C GLU A 252 -5.04 14.49 0.45
N PRO A 253 -6.29 14.71 0.91
CA PRO A 253 -7.43 13.86 0.56
C PRO A 253 -7.61 13.64 -0.95
N ASP A 254 -7.40 14.68 -1.76
CA ASP A 254 -7.48 14.56 -3.23
C ASP A 254 -6.35 13.73 -3.82
N GLY A 255 -5.14 13.81 -3.25
CA GLY A 255 -4.01 12.96 -3.62
C GLY A 255 -4.31 11.49 -3.32
N LEU A 256 -4.84 11.20 -2.12
CA LEU A 256 -5.22 9.86 -1.72
C LEU A 256 -6.36 9.31 -2.59
N ARG A 257 -7.39 10.10 -2.88
CA ARG A 257 -8.49 9.70 -3.78
C ARG A 257 -8.00 9.34 -5.17
N ARG A 258 -7.08 10.15 -5.74
CA ARG A 258 -6.46 9.86 -7.04
C ARG A 258 -5.64 8.58 -7.00
N LEU A 259 -4.85 8.38 -5.95
CA LEU A 259 -4.08 7.14 -5.77
C LEU A 259 -4.98 5.92 -5.79
N ILE A 260 -6.04 5.93 -4.98
CA ILE A 260 -6.98 4.80 -4.87
C ILE A 260 -7.67 4.55 -6.21
N ARG A 261 -8.18 5.60 -6.87
CA ARG A 261 -8.78 5.47 -8.21
C ARG A 261 -7.83 4.80 -9.20
N ASP A 262 -6.58 5.24 -9.22
CA ASP A 262 -5.60 4.76 -10.19
C ASP A 262 -5.15 3.33 -9.86
N ILE A 263 -5.05 2.95 -8.59
CA ILE A 263 -4.86 1.55 -8.17
C ILE A 263 -6.03 0.68 -8.68
N ARG A 264 -7.29 1.09 -8.48
CA ARG A 264 -8.46 0.33 -8.96
C ARG A 264 -8.50 0.20 -10.48
N ASN A 265 -8.09 1.25 -11.20
CA ASN A 265 -7.96 1.20 -12.66
C ASN A 265 -6.87 0.20 -13.10
N VAL A 266 -5.73 0.17 -12.41
CA VAL A 266 -4.65 -0.80 -12.68
C VAL A 266 -5.13 -2.22 -12.42
N GLU A 267 -5.77 -2.48 -11.27
CA GLU A 267 -6.34 -3.80 -10.94
C GLU A 267 -7.29 -4.29 -12.04
N ALA A 268 -8.19 -3.44 -12.50
CA ALA A 268 -9.11 -3.77 -13.60
C ALA A 268 -8.39 -4.01 -14.94
N ALA A 269 -7.27 -3.33 -15.18
CA ALA A 269 -6.51 -3.41 -16.42
C ALA A 269 -5.56 -4.63 -16.46
N LEU A 270 -5.18 -5.20 -15.33
CA LEU A 270 -4.28 -6.36 -15.27
C LEU A 270 -4.87 -7.59 -15.99
N GLY A 271 -6.19 -7.81 -15.88
CA GLY A 271 -6.87 -8.94 -16.54
C GLY A 271 -6.35 -10.31 -16.10
N ASP A 272 -6.58 -11.31 -16.94
CA ASP A 272 -6.23 -12.72 -16.69
C ASP A 272 -5.01 -13.21 -17.48
N GLY A 273 -4.34 -12.34 -18.24
CA GLY A 273 -3.16 -12.63 -19.05
C GLY A 273 -3.45 -13.35 -20.37
N ARG A 274 -4.70 -13.69 -20.68
CA ARG A 274 -5.03 -14.36 -21.95
C ARG A 274 -5.16 -13.35 -23.08
N LYS A 275 -4.37 -13.52 -24.15
CA LYS A 275 -4.47 -12.67 -25.35
C LYS A 275 -5.59 -13.17 -26.27
N LEU A 276 -6.73 -12.51 -26.21
CA LEU A 276 -7.90 -12.81 -27.02
C LEU A 276 -8.24 -11.61 -27.93
N LEU A 277 -8.88 -11.91 -29.08
CA LEU A 277 -9.51 -10.88 -29.89
C LEU A 277 -10.83 -10.48 -29.22
N LEU A 278 -10.87 -9.29 -28.65
CA LEU A 278 -12.06 -8.76 -27.98
C LEU A 278 -13.20 -8.53 -28.98
N TYR A 279 -14.43 -8.69 -28.50
CA TYR A 279 -15.62 -8.42 -29.33
C TYR A 279 -15.61 -6.98 -29.87
N SER A 280 -15.23 -6.01 -29.05
CA SER A 280 -15.11 -4.59 -29.42
C SER A 280 -14.04 -4.30 -30.48
N GLU A 281 -13.03 -5.17 -30.66
CA GLU A 281 -11.98 -5.02 -31.67
C GLU A 281 -12.38 -5.59 -33.04
N ARG A 282 -13.40 -6.45 -33.11
CA ARG A 282 -13.81 -7.12 -34.35
C ARG A 282 -14.13 -6.15 -35.50
N PRO A 283 -14.91 -5.06 -35.27
CA PRO A 283 -15.18 -4.09 -36.36
C PRO A 283 -13.92 -3.34 -36.82
N VAL A 284 -13.03 -3.00 -35.88
CA VAL A 284 -11.76 -2.35 -36.18
C VAL A 284 -10.86 -3.30 -36.96
N ARG A 285 -10.77 -4.55 -36.54
CA ARG A 285 -10.01 -5.59 -37.25
C ARG A 285 -10.53 -5.79 -38.68
N ALA A 286 -11.84 -5.90 -38.89
CA ALA A 286 -12.44 -6.07 -40.20
C ALA A 286 -12.05 -4.93 -41.14
N ARG A 287 -12.01 -3.69 -40.66
CA ARG A 287 -11.67 -2.50 -41.45
C ARG A 287 -10.17 -2.34 -41.70
N LEU A 288 -9.31 -2.61 -40.71
CA LEU A 288 -7.90 -2.24 -40.71
C LEU A 288 -6.94 -3.41 -40.95
N ALA A 289 -7.32 -4.63 -40.63
CA ALA A 289 -6.49 -5.79 -40.91
C ALA A 289 -6.26 -5.96 -42.40
N LYS A 290 -5.33 -6.82 -42.75
CA LYS A 290 -4.96 -7.07 -44.15
C LYS A 290 -5.52 -8.39 -44.63
N SER A 291 -5.92 -8.40 -45.92
CA SER A 291 -6.21 -9.61 -46.70
C SER A 291 -5.25 -9.69 -47.86
N LEU A 292 -5.02 -10.90 -48.37
CA LEU A 292 -4.35 -11.10 -49.64
C LEU A 292 -5.28 -10.65 -50.77
N VAL A 293 -4.78 -9.83 -51.64
CA VAL A 293 -5.46 -9.36 -52.86
C VAL A 293 -4.47 -9.43 -54.02
N VAL A 294 -4.96 -9.53 -55.23
CA VAL A 294 -4.13 -9.49 -56.43
C VAL A 294 -3.51 -8.09 -56.58
N ALA A 295 -2.21 -8.03 -56.81
CA ALA A 295 -1.48 -6.75 -56.92
C ALA A 295 -1.91 -5.96 -58.18
N HIS A 296 -2.20 -6.67 -59.26
CA HIS A 296 -2.58 -6.13 -60.57
C HIS A 296 -3.63 -7.03 -61.21
N ASP A 297 -4.40 -6.50 -62.19
CA ASP A 297 -5.36 -7.27 -62.96
C ASP A 297 -4.66 -8.44 -63.66
N ARG A 298 -5.34 -9.60 -63.66
CA ARG A 298 -4.86 -10.83 -64.29
C ARG A 298 -5.92 -11.33 -65.29
N PRO A 299 -5.50 -11.90 -66.42
CA PRO A 299 -6.45 -12.45 -67.40
C PRO A 299 -7.17 -13.69 -66.84
N ALA A 300 -8.34 -13.99 -67.37
CA ALA A 300 -9.08 -15.18 -67.06
C ALA A 300 -8.24 -16.44 -67.36
N GLY A 301 -8.22 -17.39 -66.37
CA GLY A 301 -7.41 -18.61 -66.45
C GLY A 301 -5.96 -18.47 -65.93
N HIS A 302 -5.53 -17.29 -65.52
CA HIS A 302 -4.23 -17.11 -64.86
C HIS A 302 -4.19 -17.86 -63.53
N VAL A 303 -3.22 -18.70 -63.31
CA VAL A 303 -2.95 -19.36 -62.02
C VAL A 303 -2.12 -18.40 -61.17
N LEU A 304 -2.71 -17.98 -60.04
CA LEU A 304 -2.06 -17.02 -59.15
C LEU A 304 -0.80 -17.61 -58.52
N ASP A 305 0.29 -16.87 -58.59
CA ASP A 305 1.54 -17.11 -57.90
C ASP A 305 1.65 -16.23 -56.65
N VAL A 306 2.54 -16.58 -55.70
CA VAL A 306 2.78 -15.82 -54.50
C VAL A 306 3.21 -14.36 -54.77
N THR A 307 3.88 -14.13 -55.92
CA THR A 307 4.29 -12.78 -56.38
C THR A 307 3.15 -11.92 -56.88
N ASP A 308 2.03 -12.53 -57.27
CA ASP A 308 0.82 -11.82 -57.66
C ASP A 308 0.07 -11.21 -56.49
N LEU A 309 0.35 -11.64 -55.25
CA LEU A 309 -0.43 -11.31 -54.08
C LEU A 309 0.23 -10.22 -53.25
N VAL A 310 -0.57 -9.26 -52.83
CA VAL A 310 -0.19 -8.20 -51.92
C VAL A 310 -1.16 -8.13 -50.75
N ALA A 311 -0.69 -7.63 -49.58
CA ALA A 311 -1.53 -7.46 -48.41
C ALA A 311 -2.14 -6.06 -48.36
N LYS A 312 -3.45 -5.96 -48.49
CA LYS A 312 -4.20 -4.68 -48.42
C LYS A 312 -5.39 -4.80 -47.47
N SER A 313 -5.83 -3.67 -46.88
CA SER A 313 -7.11 -3.60 -46.17
C SER A 313 -8.27 -3.61 -47.13
N PRO A 314 -9.45 -4.11 -46.75
CA PRO A 314 -9.85 -4.59 -45.43
C PRO A 314 -9.44 -6.04 -45.12
N GLY A 315 -9.57 -6.43 -43.83
CA GLY A 315 -9.22 -7.78 -43.35
C GLY A 315 -10.38 -8.78 -43.35
N SER A 316 -11.20 -8.76 -44.42
CA SER A 316 -12.42 -9.57 -44.56
C SER A 316 -12.26 -10.84 -45.43
N ALA A 317 -11.07 -11.09 -45.98
CA ALA A 317 -10.76 -12.23 -46.85
C ALA A 317 -9.55 -13.04 -46.31
N ILE A 318 -8.81 -13.71 -47.19
CA ILE A 318 -7.67 -14.57 -46.82
C ILE A 318 -6.59 -13.77 -46.09
N ALA A 319 -6.23 -14.20 -44.87
CA ALA A 319 -5.20 -13.50 -44.10
C ALA A 319 -3.80 -13.68 -44.73
N PRO A 320 -2.93 -12.63 -44.69
CA PRO A 320 -1.58 -12.68 -45.29
C PRO A 320 -0.68 -13.79 -44.78
N ARG A 321 -0.93 -14.34 -43.61
CA ARG A 321 -0.18 -15.49 -43.04
C ARG A 321 -0.28 -16.76 -43.86
N TYR A 322 -1.25 -16.85 -44.81
CA TYR A 322 -1.43 -17.99 -45.71
C TYR A 322 -0.81 -17.74 -47.08
N ARG A 323 0.09 -16.77 -47.23
CA ARG A 323 0.81 -16.45 -48.46
C ARG A 323 1.89 -17.47 -48.78
N SER A 324 2.42 -18.19 -47.78
CA SER A 324 3.46 -19.22 -47.94
C SER A 324 2.86 -20.60 -48.21
#